data_36349d74a8655350f66ec18f23c75f88
#
_entry.id   36349d74a8655350f66ec18f23c75f88
#
_cell.length_a   1.000
_cell.length_b   1.000
_cell.length_c   1.000
_cell.angle_alpha   90.00
_cell.angle_beta   90.00
_cell.angle_gamma   90.00
#
_symmetry.space_group_name_H-M   'P 1'
#
loop_
_entity.id
_entity.type
_entity.pdbx_description
1 polymer ?
#
loop_
_entity_poly.entity_id
_entity_poly.type
_entity_poly.pdbx_seq_one_letter_code
_entity_poly.pdbx_strand_id
1 'polypeptide(L)'
;MLVSSSPAALRFSADRLARRERDAERELKQLRAALDLHSVFLEIGAGDCTLARRAAGYVERVYAVDISEDSMGRLGGPPNLVRVVHDGVRIPLPEASVDVAFSRSVIISQLPGVCHALKDGGVYFTTSKGPAAELRQAFYDAGFSSLRFYVGNVRLPYLLARALDDQFRLAAVK
;
A
#
# COMPACT_ATOMS: atom_id res chain seq x y z
N MET A 1 -7.44 -32.36 -19.77
CA MET A 1 -6.56 -32.89 -18.72
C MET A 1 -6.82 -32.12 -17.45
N LEU A 2 -7.50 -32.74 -16.47
CA LEU A 2 -7.69 -32.19 -15.14
C LEU A 2 -6.40 -32.40 -14.34
N VAL A 3 -5.67 -31.32 -14.06
CA VAL A 3 -4.50 -31.39 -13.18
C VAL A 3 -5.03 -31.57 -11.75
N SER A 4 -4.92 -32.79 -11.26
CA SER A 4 -5.27 -33.13 -9.87
C SER A 4 -4.23 -32.48 -8.95
N SER A 5 -4.62 -31.40 -8.28
CA SER A 5 -3.79 -30.77 -7.24
C SER A 5 -3.73 -31.69 -6.03
N SER A 6 -2.54 -31.96 -5.50
CA SER A 6 -2.37 -32.79 -4.32
C SER A 6 -3.04 -32.15 -3.09
N PRO A 7 -3.54 -32.94 -2.09
CA PRO A 7 -4.12 -32.39 -0.87
C PRO A 7 -3.19 -31.44 -0.11
N ALA A 8 -1.88 -31.65 -0.16
CA ALA A 8 -0.88 -30.77 0.42
C ALA A 8 -0.79 -29.42 -0.30
N ALA A 9 -0.84 -29.41 -1.64
CA ALA A 9 -0.85 -28.17 -2.43
C ALA A 9 -2.12 -27.35 -2.20
N LEU A 10 -3.27 -27.99 -2.04
CA LEU A 10 -4.54 -27.34 -1.70
C LEU A 10 -4.52 -26.72 -0.29
N ARG A 11 -3.97 -27.42 0.71
CA ARG A 11 -3.80 -26.87 2.07
C ARG A 11 -2.84 -25.67 2.07
N PHE A 12 -1.70 -25.78 1.40
CA PHE A 12 -0.73 -24.69 1.30
C PHE A 12 -1.33 -23.44 0.63
N SER A 13 -2.18 -23.60 -0.38
CA SER A 13 -2.87 -22.48 -1.01
C SER A 13 -3.94 -21.87 -0.10
N ALA A 14 -4.69 -22.67 0.65
CA ALA A 14 -5.69 -22.21 1.62
C ALA A 14 -5.05 -21.43 2.77
N ASP A 15 -3.95 -21.93 3.33
CA ASP A 15 -3.22 -21.24 4.41
C ASP A 15 -2.64 -19.90 3.94
N ARG A 16 -2.15 -19.84 2.69
CA ARG A 16 -1.67 -18.60 2.10
C ARG A 16 -2.80 -17.58 1.94
N LEU A 17 -3.96 -17.99 1.45
CA LEU A 17 -5.13 -17.15 1.32
C LEU A 17 -5.60 -16.64 2.68
N ALA A 18 -5.73 -17.51 3.67
CA ALA A 18 -6.12 -17.14 5.03
C ALA A 18 -5.14 -16.14 5.66
N ARG A 19 -3.84 -16.29 5.40
CA ARG A 19 -2.83 -15.34 5.86
C ARG A 19 -3.02 -13.97 5.20
N ARG A 20 -3.20 -13.92 3.88
CA ARG A 20 -3.42 -12.67 3.13
C ARG A 20 -4.67 -11.94 3.60
N GLU A 21 -5.75 -12.68 3.87
CA GLU A 21 -6.98 -12.12 4.41
C GLU A 21 -6.78 -11.48 5.79
N ARG A 22 -6.04 -12.15 6.70
CA ARG A 22 -5.71 -11.58 8.02
C ARG A 22 -4.79 -10.35 7.91
N ASP A 23 -3.82 -10.38 7.00
CA ASP A 23 -2.92 -9.25 6.78
C ASP A 23 -3.69 -8.05 6.22
N ALA A 24 -4.55 -8.26 5.22
CA ALA A 24 -5.39 -7.21 4.64
C ALA A 24 -6.36 -6.61 5.67
N GLU A 25 -6.95 -7.43 6.54
CA GLU A 25 -7.81 -6.93 7.61
C GLU A 25 -7.05 -6.04 8.60
N ARG A 26 -5.84 -6.45 8.99
CA ARG A 26 -4.98 -5.67 9.89
C ARG A 26 -4.55 -4.35 9.24
N GLU A 27 -4.17 -4.38 7.97
CA GLU A 27 -3.80 -3.20 7.18
C GLU A 27 -5.00 -2.24 7.06
N LEU A 28 -6.17 -2.76 6.71
CA LEU A 28 -7.39 -1.95 6.59
C LEU A 28 -7.75 -1.25 7.91
N LYS A 29 -7.64 -1.94 9.04
CA LYS A 29 -7.86 -1.32 10.37
C LYS A 29 -6.95 -0.11 10.61
N GLN A 30 -5.71 -0.17 10.10
CA GLN A 30 -4.75 0.94 10.25
C GLN A 30 -5.06 2.12 9.33
N LEU A 31 -5.58 1.82 8.13
CA LEU A 31 -5.94 2.82 7.12
C LEU A 31 -7.31 3.46 7.41
N ARG A 32 -8.17 2.77 8.16
CA ARG A 32 -9.60 3.08 8.29
C ARG A 32 -9.92 4.52 8.69
N ALA A 33 -9.06 5.14 9.53
CA ALA A 33 -9.25 6.53 9.96
C ALA A 33 -8.95 7.56 8.85
N ALA A 34 -8.26 7.16 7.79
CA ALA A 34 -7.93 8.01 6.65
C ALA A 34 -8.84 7.74 5.42
N LEU A 35 -9.70 6.72 5.48
CA LEU A 35 -10.60 6.36 4.40
C LEU A 35 -12.03 6.84 4.68
N ASP A 36 -12.67 7.41 3.68
CA ASP A 36 -14.09 7.76 3.68
C ASP A 36 -14.71 7.50 2.30
N LEU A 37 -16.06 7.61 2.20
CA LEU A 37 -16.81 7.29 0.98
C LEU A 37 -16.56 8.23 -0.21
N HIS A 38 -15.81 9.32 -0.01
CA HIS A 38 -15.42 10.27 -1.07
C HIS A 38 -13.93 10.15 -1.41
N SER A 39 -13.19 9.33 -0.68
CA SER A 39 -11.76 9.14 -0.88
C SER A 39 -11.47 8.28 -2.11
N VAL A 40 -10.37 8.58 -2.78
CA VAL A 40 -9.73 7.72 -3.77
C VAL A 40 -8.53 7.03 -3.12
N PHE A 41 -8.53 5.70 -3.11
CA PHE A 41 -7.49 4.88 -2.50
C PHE A 41 -6.60 4.24 -3.57
N LEU A 42 -5.29 4.26 -3.35
CA LEU A 42 -4.27 3.61 -4.18
C LEU A 42 -3.54 2.52 -3.38
N GLU A 43 -3.59 1.28 -3.83
CA GLU A 43 -2.71 0.20 -3.36
C GLU A 43 -1.60 -0.06 -4.38
N ILE A 44 -0.33 0.07 -3.96
CA ILE A 44 0.87 -0.19 -4.78
C ILE A 44 1.45 -1.54 -4.41
N GLY A 45 1.70 -2.39 -5.40
CA GLY A 45 2.06 -3.78 -5.19
C GLY A 45 0.86 -4.60 -4.69
N ALA A 46 -0.29 -4.42 -5.33
CA ALA A 46 -1.57 -4.95 -4.88
C ALA A 46 -1.65 -6.49 -4.90
N GLY A 47 -0.78 -7.16 -5.66
CA GLY A 47 -0.77 -8.61 -5.79
C GLY A 47 -2.16 -9.13 -6.19
N ASP A 48 -2.77 -9.98 -5.38
CA ASP A 48 -4.11 -10.54 -5.63
C ASP A 48 -5.27 -9.58 -5.31
N CYS A 49 -4.98 -8.31 -5.03
CA CYS A 49 -5.94 -7.25 -4.71
C CYS A 49 -6.82 -7.55 -3.47
N THR A 50 -6.35 -8.36 -2.52
CA THR A 50 -7.14 -8.70 -1.33
C THR A 50 -7.44 -7.47 -0.47
N LEU A 51 -6.47 -6.59 -0.22
CA LEU A 51 -6.69 -5.34 0.51
C LEU A 51 -7.52 -4.36 -0.32
N ALA A 52 -7.21 -4.19 -1.62
CA ALA A 52 -7.96 -3.32 -2.52
C ALA A 52 -9.46 -3.66 -2.55
N ARG A 53 -9.80 -4.95 -2.65
CA ARG A 53 -11.20 -5.42 -2.61
C ARG A 53 -11.90 -5.09 -1.30
N ARG A 54 -11.20 -5.21 -0.18
CA ARG A 54 -11.76 -4.87 1.14
C ARG A 54 -11.91 -3.36 1.33
N ALA A 55 -10.93 -2.57 0.86
CA ALA A 55 -10.95 -1.11 0.92
C ALA A 55 -12.09 -0.51 0.09
N ALA A 56 -12.48 -1.18 -1.00
CA ALA A 56 -13.53 -0.71 -1.90
C ALA A 56 -14.89 -0.46 -1.23
N GLY A 57 -15.19 -1.11 -0.10
CA GLY A 57 -16.39 -0.85 0.69
C GLY A 57 -16.36 0.43 1.51
N TYR A 58 -15.25 1.17 1.52
CA TYR A 58 -15.04 2.34 2.37
C TYR A 58 -14.65 3.61 1.61
N VAL A 59 -14.52 3.52 0.28
CA VAL A 59 -14.01 4.61 -0.56
C VAL A 59 -14.82 4.74 -1.84
N GLU A 60 -14.73 5.90 -2.50
CA GLU A 60 -15.35 6.13 -3.80
C GLU A 60 -14.71 5.24 -4.88
N ARG A 61 -13.38 5.18 -4.89
CA ARG A 61 -12.62 4.45 -5.92
C ARG A 61 -11.34 3.85 -5.35
N VAL A 62 -10.99 2.67 -5.85
CA VAL A 62 -9.72 2.00 -5.57
C VAL A 62 -8.95 1.81 -6.86
N TYR A 63 -7.69 2.22 -6.85
CA TYR A 63 -6.70 1.82 -7.83
C TYR A 63 -5.78 0.76 -7.21
N ALA A 64 -5.79 -0.43 -7.79
CA ALA A 64 -4.87 -1.51 -7.45
C ALA A 64 -3.79 -1.59 -8.52
N VAL A 65 -2.56 -1.23 -8.16
CA VAL A 65 -1.44 -1.12 -9.09
C VAL A 65 -0.41 -2.22 -8.78
N ASP A 66 -0.04 -3.00 -9.78
CA ASP A 66 0.99 -4.05 -9.69
C ASP A 66 1.76 -4.17 -10.99
N ILE A 67 2.98 -4.73 -10.94
CA ILE A 67 3.78 -5.02 -12.13
C ILE A 67 3.31 -6.26 -12.88
N SER A 68 2.52 -7.12 -12.22
CA SER A 68 2.09 -8.41 -12.72
C SER A 68 0.57 -8.47 -12.87
N GLU A 69 0.09 -8.52 -14.10
CA GLU A 69 -1.31 -8.74 -14.41
C GLU A 69 -1.83 -10.08 -13.86
N ASP A 70 -1.01 -11.14 -13.96
CA ASP A 70 -1.36 -12.46 -13.45
C ASP A 70 -1.55 -12.47 -11.93
N SER A 71 -0.77 -11.67 -11.19
CA SER A 71 -0.90 -11.53 -9.74
C SER A 71 -2.21 -10.90 -9.32
N MET A 72 -2.71 -9.92 -10.09
CA MET A 72 -3.94 -9.20 -9.79
C MET A 72 -5.22 -10.03 -10.05
N GLY A 73 -5.09 -11.18 -10.71
CA GLY A 73 -6.19 -12.09 -11.00
C GLY A 73 -7.16 -11.54 -12.04
N ARG A 74 -7.78 -12.44 -12.78
CA ARG A 74 -8.75 -12.11 -13.86
C ARG A 74 -10.19 -11.99 -13.37
N LEU A 75 -10.47 -12.42 -12.15
CA LEU A 75 -11.83 -12.49 -11.62
C LEU A 75 -12.27 -11.13 -11.10
N GLY A 76 -13.53 -10.84 -11.36
CA GLY A 76 -14.24 -9.62 -10.99
C GLY A 76 -13.93 -9.08 -9.59
N GLY A 77 -14.51 -8.00 -9.26
CA GLY A 77 -14.32 -7.31 -7.99
C GLY A 77 -15.42 -6.28 -7.81
N PRO A 78 -15.35 -5.49 -6.75
CA PRO A 78 -16.23 -4.34 -6.58
C PRO A 78 -16.19 -3.44 -7.81
N PRO A 79 -17.32 -2.80 -8.18
CA PRO A 79 -17.42 -1.99 -9.41
C PRO A 79 -16.50 -0.74 -9.39
N ASN A 80 -16.09 -0.30 -8.20
CA ASN A 80 -15.20 0.83 -8.00
C ASN A 80 -13.71 0.44 -7.89
N LEU A 81 -13.36 -0.84 -8.14
CA LEU A 81 -11.97 -1.32 -8.17
C LEU A 81 -11.42 -1.29 -9.59
N VAL A 82 -10.38 -0.51 -9.81
CA VAL A 82 -9.64 -0.41 -11.08
C VAL A 82 -8.27 -1.06 -10.91
N ARG A 83 -7.97 -2.06 -11.73
CA ARG A 83 -6.65 -2.71 -11.76
C ARG A 83 -5.79 -2.05 -12.83
N VAL A 84 -4.55 -1.74 -12.48
CA VAL A 84 -3.60 -1.06 -13.36
C VAL A 84 -2.27 -1.77 -13.34
N VAL A 85 -1.80 -2.23 -14.50
CA VAL A 85 -0.45 -2.78 -14.66
C VAL A 85 0.52 -1.62 -14.90
N HIS A 86 1.70 -1.66 -14.26
CA HIS A 86 2.73 -0.64 -14.42
C HIS A 86 4.13 -1.24 -14.58
N ASP A 87 5.09 -0.41 -14.93
CA ASP A 87 6.48 -0.78 -15.25
C ASP A 87 7.39 -0.97 -14.01
N GLY A 88 6.85 -0.81 -12.80
CA GLY A 88 7.63 -0.88 -11.55
C GLY A 88 8.31 0.43 -11.18
N VAL A 89 8.27 1.45 -12.03
CA VAL A 89 8.94 2.75 -11.81
C VAL A 89 7.91 3.88 -11.67
N ARG A 90 6.98 3.98 -12.62
CA ARG A 90 5.99 5.06 -12.66
C ARG A 90 4.67 4.62 -12.07
N ILE A 91 4.05 5.48 -11.30
CA ILE A 91 2.66 5.31 -10.89
C ILE A 91 1.79 5.93 -12.00
N PRO A 92 1.05 5.12 -12.79
CA PRO A 92 0.37 5.59 -14.00
C PRO A 92 -1.00 6.20 -13.67
N LEU A 93 -1.03 7.12 -12.71
CA LEU A 93 -2.23 7.84 -12.30
C LEU A 93 -2.07 9.33 -12.54
N PRO A 94 -3.16 10.08 -12.77
CA PRO A 94 -3.12 11.52 -12.90
C PRO A 94 -2.59 12.21 -11.65
N GLU A 95 -2.02 13.40 -11.82
CA GLU A 95 -1.64 14.28 -10.72
C GLU A 95 -2.82 14.59 -9.81
N ALA A 96 -2.56 14.64 -8.49
CA ALA A 96 -3.53 15.04 -7.48
C ALA A 96 -4.89 14.30 -7.57
N SER A 97 -4.86 13.00 -7.88
CA SER A 97 -6.06 12.17 -8.07
C SER A 97 -6.36 11.22 -6.91
N VAL A 98 -5.43 11.08 -5.94
CA VAL A 98 -5.49 10.09 -4.85
C VAL A 98 -5.50 10.80 -3.50
N ASP A 99 -6.37 10.36 -2.59
CA ASP A 99 -6.42 10.88 -1.21
C ASP A 99 -5.53 10.06 -0.27
N VAL A 100 -5.54 8.72 -0.44
CA VAL A 100 -4.78 7.80 0.41
C VAL A 100 -4.06 6.78 -0.45
N ALA A 101 -2.75 6.66 -0.27
CA ALA A 101 -1.93 5.63 -0.89
C ALA A 101 -1.38 4.65 0.16
N PHE A 102 -1.19 3.39 -0.24
CA PHE A 102 -0.61 2.35 0.60
C PHE A 102 0.31 1.43 -0.20
N SER A 103 1.42 1.02 0.42
CA SER A 103 2.20 -0.15 -0.01
C SER A 103 2.72 -0.93 1.20
N ARG A 104 2.95 -2.24 1.05
CA ARG A 104 3.54 -3.07 2.12
C ARG A 104 5.01 -2.77 2.36
N SER A 105 5.71 -2.25 1.35
CA SER A 105 7.11 -1.84 1.45
C SER A 105 7.33 -0.60 0.61
N VAL A 106 8.15 0.32 1.13
CA VAL A 106 8.55 1.49 0.36
C VAL A 106 9.51 1.07 -0.76
N ILE A 107 9.28 1.63 -1.95
CA ILE A 107 10.21 1.58 -3.08
C ILE A 107 10.61 3.03 -3.35
N ILE A 108 11.85 3.38 -3.00
CA ILE A 108 12.32 4.78 -3.00
C ILE A 108 12.17 5.42 -4.38
N SER A 109 12.47 4.70 -5.46
CA SER A 109 12.32 5.19 -6.82
C SER A 109 10.88 5.51 -7.23
N GLN A 110 9.89 4.99 -6.54
CA GLN A 110 8.47 5.27 -6.80
C GLN A 110 7.94 6.46 -6.00
N LEU A 111 8.65 6.93 -4.96
CA LEU A 111 8.19 8.01 -4.08
C LEU A 111 7.76 9.28 -4.84
N PRO A 112 8.51 9.78 -5.85
CA PRO A 112 8.07 10.96 -6.61
C PRO A 112 6.74 10.72 -7.34
N GLY A 113 6.53 9.53 -7.91
CA GLY A 113 5.29 9.16 -8.58
C GLY A 113 4.10 9.04 -7.61
N VAL A 114 4.34 8.51 -6.40
CA VAL A 114 3.32 8.45 -5.35
C VAL A 114 2.94 9.85 -4.89
N CYS A 115 3.94 10.71 -4.64
CA CYS A 115 3.72 12.10 -4.25
C CYS A 115 2.97 12.88 -5.35
N HIS A 116 3.33 12.68 -6.63
CA HIS A 116 2.63 13.28 -7.77
C HIS A 116 1.14 12.89 -7.81
N ALA A 117 0.83 11.60 -7.64
CA ALA A 117 -0.54 11.10 -7.67
C ALA A 117 -1.38 11.56 -6.48
N LEU A 118 -0.78 11.82 -5.32
CA LEU A 118 -1.48 12.30 -4.13
C LEU A 118 -1.99 13.73 -4.32
N LYS A 119 -3.18 14.00 -3.81
CA LYS A 119 -3.71 15.37 -3.60
C LYS A 119 -2.91 16.08 -2.51
N ASP A 120 -2.97 17.40 -2.47
CA ASP A 120 -2.42 18.19 -1.35
C ASP A 120 -3.11 17.78 -0.06
N GLY A 121 -2.31 17.47 0.98
CA GLY A 121 -2.79 16.87 2.22
C GLY A 121 -3.09 15.37 2.15
N GLY A 122 -2.96 14.75 0.99
CA GLY A 122 -3.07 13.30 0.82
C GLY A 122 -1.99 12.53 1.58
N VAL A 123 -2.30 11.31 1.99
CA VAL A 123 -1.45 10.53 2.91
C VAL A 123 -0.97 9.23 2.28
N TYR A 124 0.31 8.96 2.37
CA TYR A 124 0.90 7.68 2.00
C TYR A 124 1.32 6.88 3.22
N PHE A 125 0.78 5.68 3.34
CA PHE A 125 1.13 4.70 4.38
C PHE A 125 1.98 3.58 3.78
N THR A 126 3.08 3.27 4.47
CA THR A 126 3.97 2.17 4.04
C THR A 126 4.75 1.60 5.22
N THR A 127 5.53 0.56 4.96
CA THR A 127 6.54 0.07 5.89
C THR A 127 7.92 0.15 5.26
N SER A 128 8.93 0.33 6.08
CA SER A 128 10.33 0.30 5.63
C SER A 128 11.24 -0.24 6.71
N LYS A 129 12.38 -0.78 6.27
CA LYS A 129 13.53 -1.08 7.10
C LYS A 129 14.65 -0.15 6.67
N GLY A 130 15.45 0.29 7.63
CA GLY A 130 16.63 1.10 7.35
C GLY A 130 16.71 2.38 8.19
N PRO A 131 17.79 3.14 8.04
CA PRO A 131 18.05 4.32 8.83
C PRO A 131 16.95 5.38 8.65
N ALA A 132 16.32 5.82 9.74
CA ALA A 132 15.25 6.81 9.72
C ALA A 132 15.67 8.13 9.06
N ALA A 133 16.97 8.48 9.11
CA ALA A 133 17.50 9.69 8.48
C ALA A 133 17.46 9.61 6.95
N GLU A 134 17.85 8.47 6.37
CA GLU A 134 17.83 8.24 4.92
C GLU A 134 16.39 8.17 4.40
N LEU A 135 15.53 7.46 5.11
CA LEU A 135 14.10 7.41 4.79
C LEU A 135 13.50 8.83 4.79
N ARG A 136 13.76 9.60 5.85
CA ARG A 136 13.26 10.97 5.93
C ARG A 136 13.73 11.82 4.76
N GLN A 137 15.02 11.76 4.42
CA GLN A 137 15.57 12.50 3.30
C GLN A 137 14.89 12.11 1.99
N ALA A 138 14.78 10.80 1.70
CA ALA A 138 14.16 10.30 0.48
C ALA A 138 12.69 10.77 0.31
N PHE A 139 11.91 10.81 1.40
CA PHE A 139 10.54 11.29 1.36
C PHE A 139 10.47 12.80 1.09
N TYR A 140 11.32 13.61 1.74
CA TYR A 140 11.37 15.06 1.47
C TYR A 140 11.85 15.38 0.06
N ASP A 141 12.87 14.68 -0.45
CA ASP A 141 13.37 14.84 -1.82
C ASP A 141 12.29 14.48 -2.86
N ALA A 142 11.37 13.56 -2.51
CA ALA A 142 10.24 13.20 -3.34
C ALA A 142 9.06 14.19 -3.28
N GLY A 143 9.12 15.21 -2.41
CA GLY A 143 8.10 16.26 -2.31
C GLY A 143 7.09 16.10 -1.16
N PHE A 144 7.27 15.12 -0.27
CA PHE A 144 6.40 15.01 0.91
C PHE A 144 6.73 16.11 1.93
N SER A 145 5.69 16.73 2.50
CA SER A 145 5.82 17.82 3.48
C SER A 145 6.09 17.32 4.90
N SER A 146 5.67 16.11 5.24
CA SER A 146 5.92 15.51 6.56
C SER A 146 6.04 13.99 6.51
N LEU A 147 6.81 13.43 7.46
CA LEU A 147 6.96 11.98 7.65
C LEU A 147 6.86 11.64 9.13
N ARG A 148 5.99 10.69 9.45
CA ARG A 148 5.78 10.17 10.80
C ARG A 148 6.22 8.71 10.87
N PHE A 149 6.95 8.38 11.94
CA PHE A 149 7.45 7.03 12.21
C PHE A 149 6.60 6.36 13.29
N TYR A 150 6.34 5.05 13.12
CA TYR A 150 5.61 4.24 14.09
C TYR A 150 6.29 2.89 14.29
N VAL A 151 6.35 2.43 15.55
CA VAL A 151 6.62 1.04 15.90
C VAL A 151 5.37 0.45 16.53
N GLY A 152 4.82 -0.60 15.93
CA GLY A 152 3.48 -1.04 16.28
C GLY A 152 2.43 0.07 16.03
N ASN A 153 1.70 0.46 17.06
CA ASN A 153 0.73 1.56 17.03
C ASN A 153 1.23 2.85 17.69
N VAL A 154 2.50 2.85 18.14
CA VAL A 154 3.08 4.00 18.85
C VAL A 154 3.81 4.89 17.87
N ARG A 155 3.42 6.18 17.83
CA ARG A 155 4.15 7.20 17.09
C ARG A 155 5.47 7.52 17.81
N LEU A 156 6.57 7.46 17.05
CA LEU A 156 7.89 7.82 17.58
C LEU A 156 8.26 9.25 17.19
N PRO A 157 8.79 10.05 18.14
CA PRO A 157 9.55 11.25 17.81
C PRO A 157 10.73 10.88 16.88
N TYR A 158 11.03 11.73 15.91
CA TYR A 158 12.10 11.48 14.94
C TYR A 158 13.47 11.21 15.58
N LEU A 159 13.78 11.90 16.68
CA LEU A 159 15.05 11.70 17.41
C LEU A 159 15.17 10.27 17.97
N LEU A 160 14.05 9.67 18.41
CA LEU A 160 14.05 8.28 18.86
C LEU A 160 14.11 7.32 17.67
N ALA A 161 13.40 7.61 16.59
CA ALA A 161 13.46 6.78 15.38
C ALA A 161 14.89 6.69 14.81
N ARG A 162 15.68 7.77 14.88
CA ARG A 162 17.09 7.76 14.48
C ARG A 162 17.99 6.83 15.29
N ALA A 163 17.64 6.57 16.54
CA ALA A 163 18.42 5.71 17.45
C ALA A 163 18.04 4.23 17.30
N LEU A 164 16.99 3.93 16.56
CA LEU A 164 16.51 2.56 16.34
C LEU A 164 16.83 2.15 14.90
N ASP A 165 17.43 0.98 14.75
CA ASP A 165 17.57 0.31 13.46
C ASP A 165 16.49 -0.77 13.37
N ASP A 166 15.25 -0.33 13.11
CA ASP A 166 14.07 -1.18 13.19
C ASP A 166 13.21 -1.07 11.93
N GLN A 167 12.19 -1.89 11.88
CA GLN A 167 11.13 -1.81 10.88
C GLN A 167 10.09 -0.78 11.31
N PHE A 168 10.00 0.31 10.56
CA PHE A 168 9.01 1.36 10.80
C PHE A 168 7.78 1.19 9.92
N ARG A 169 6.62 1.53 10.49
CA ARG A 169 5.48 1.97 9.69
C ARG A 169 5.61 3.49 9.52
N LEU A 170 5.33 3.94 8.31
CA LEU A 170 5.49 5.32 7.91
C LEU A 170 4.15 5.89 7.47
N ALA A 171 3.89 7.14 7.83
CA ALA A 171 2.81 7.94 7.27
C ALA A 171 3.39 9.27 6.80
N ALA A 172 3.37 9.49 5.50
CA ALA A 172 3.86 10.70 4.84
C ALA A 172 2.70 11.51 4.29
N VAL A 173 2.77 12.83 4.40
CA VAL A 173 1.77 13.77 3.87
C VAL A 173 2.41 14.58 2.75
N LYS A 174 1.69 14.73 1.64
CA LYS A 174 2.05 15.63 0.55
C LYS A 174 1.83 17.09 0.94
#